data_e19432add80c4e5a766efa39e60e6d43
#
_entry.id   e19432add80c4e5a766efa39e60e6d43
#
_cell.length_a   1.000
_cell.length_b   1.000
_cell.length_c   1.000
_cell.angle_alpha   90.00
_cell.angle_beta   90.00
_cell.angle_gamma   90.00
#
_symmetry.space_group_name_H-M   'P 1'
#
loop_
_entity.id
_entity.type
_entity.pdbx_description
1 polymer ?
#
loop_
_entity_poly.entity_id
_entity_poly.type
_entity_poly.pdbx_seq_one_letter_code
_entity_poly.pdbx_strand_id
1 'polypeptide(L)'
;MEFILTFDDKVIRFINDNMRSRFLDKAMKLVSASGNYGIVWIAAAFSLIAMGGEKRRAGLLMIASLMVEASACNLIIKPSVKRVRPNDAHGLVISIDRPKDYSFPSGHTAAAFAAAYSLYLSNKRSGIWMLYSAAVMGFSRVYLLVHYPMDVVAGAVIGMLSAGFVHRKSSK
;
A
#
# COMPACT_ATOMS: atom_id res chain seq x y z
N MET A 1 -5.41 22.28 -6.09
CA MET A 1 -5.89 21.01 -6.70
C MET A 1 -5.26 20.78 -8.07
N GLU A 2 -5.23 21.77 -8.94
CA GLU A 2 -4.60 21.72 -10.28
C GLU A 2 -3.10 21.31 -10.26
N PHE A 3 -2.32 21.85 -9.33
CA PHE A 3 -0.90 21.49 -9.18
C PHE A 3 -0.67 20.00 -8.89
N ILE A 4 -1.49 19.39 -8.02
CA ILE A 4 -1.39 17.96 -7.68
C ILE A 4 -1.73 17.10 -8.87
N LEU A 5 -2.79 17.43 -9.62
CA LEU A 5 -3.17 16.70 -10.82
C LEU A 5 -2.06 16.78 -11.89
N THR A 6 -1.50 17.98 -12.08
CA THR A 6 -0.40 18.18 -13.02
C THR A 6 0.87 17.41 -12.62
N PHE A 7 1.18 17.33 -11.32
CA PHE A 7 2.31 16.54 -10.82
C PHE A 7 2.10 15.04 -11.03
N ASP A 8 0.93 14.53 -10.64
CA ASP A 8 0.57 13.13 -10.81
C ASP A 8 0.67 12.69 -12.28
N ASP A 9 0.11 13.48 -13.19
CA ASP A 9 0.15 13.20 -14.64
C ASP A 9 1.56 13.24 -15.22
N LYS A 10 2.39 14.20 -14.80
CA LYS A 10 3.80 14.27 -15.24
C LYS A 10 4.59 13.04 -14.82
N VAL A 11 4.41 12.57 -13.58
CA VAL A 11 5.11 11.37 -13.09
C VAL A 11 4.64 10.12 -13.83
N ILE A 12 3.33 9.96 -14.06
CA ILE A 12 2.78 8.81 -14.80
C ILE A 12 3.34 8.78 -16.23
N ARG A 13 3.34 9.90 -16.94
CA ARG A 13 3.92 9.99 -18.28
C ARG A 13 5.42 9.71 -18.28
N PHE A 14 6.16 10.30 -17.36
CA PHE A 14 7.61 10.07 -17.25
C PHE A 14 7.94 8.58 -17.06
N ILE A 15 7.21 7.89 -16.16
CA ILE A 15 7.41 6.45 -15.94
C ILE A 15 7.06 5.66 -17.19
N ASN A 16 5.93 5.97 -17.84
CA ASN A 16 5.51 5.27 -19.05
C ASN A 16 6.53 5.40 -20.17
N ASP A 17 7.06 6.60 -20.38
CA ASP A 17 7.90 6.92 -21.53
C ASP A 17 9.39 6.60 -21.32
N ASN A 18 9.87 6.61 -20.05
CA ASN A 18 11.32 6.57 -19.79
C ASN A 18 11.78 5.40 -18.90
N MET A 19 10.89 4.81 -18.08
CA MET A 19 11.31 3.84 -17.06
C MET A 19 10.94 2.38 -17.39
N ARG A 20 10.11 2.15 -18.41
CA ARG A 20 9.62 0.81 -18.76
C ARG A 20 10.73 -0.08 -19.29
N SER A 21 10.89 -1.26 -18.68
CA SER A 21 11.78 -2.31 -19.18
C SER A 21 11.23 -3.69 -18.84
N ARG A 22 11.57 -4.70 -19.66
CA ARG A 22 11.12 -6.09 -19.43
C ARG A 22 11.48 -6.64 -18.05
N PHE A 23 12.64 -6.26 -17.53
CA PHE A 23 13.10 -6.68 -16.20
C PHE A 23 12.27 -6.01 -15.09
N LEU A 24 12.16 -4.68 -15.14
CA LEU A 24 11.38 -3.94 -14.13
C LEU A 24 9.89 -4.28 -14.20
N ASP A 25 9.33 -4.49 -15.39
CA ASP A 25 7.94 -4.93 -15.54
C ASP A 25 7.70 -6.26 -14.81
N LYS A 26 8.58 -7.25 -14.97
CA LYS A 26 8.48 -8.53 -14.27
C LYS A 26 8.66 -8.37 -12.76
N ALA A 27 9.66 -7.61 -12.33
CA ALA A 27 9.94 -7.39 -10.91
C ALA A 27 8.76 -6.67 -10.21
N MET A 28 8.26 -5.58 -10.79
CA MET A 28 7.17 -4.79 -10.21
C MET A 28 5.84 -5.56 -10.22
N LYS A 29 5.59 -6.39 -11.24
CA LYS A 29 4.45 -7.33 -11.23
C LYS A 29 4.52 -8.30 -10.06
N LEU A 30 5.69 -8.92 -9.83
CA LEU A 30 5.87 -9.87 -8.73
C LEU A 30 5.66 -9.19 -7.37
N VAL A 31 6.27 -8.02 -7.17
CA VAL A 31 6.08 -7.20 -5.97
C VAL A 31 4.60 -6.87 -5.79
N SER A 32 3.94 -6.37 -6.81
CA SER A 32 2.52 -6.02 -6.74
C SER A 32 1.64 -7.24 -6.43
N ALA A 33 1.88 -8.38 -7.09
CA ALA A 33 1.11 -9.61 -6.89
C ALA A 33 1.24 -10.16 -5.46
N SER A 34 2.42 -10.04 -4.83
CA SER A 34 2.62 -10.47 -3.44
C SER A 34 1.73 -9.70 -2.45
N GLY A 35 1.36 -8.46 -2.79
CA GLY A 35 0.48 -7.62 -1.97
C GLY A 35 -1.01 -7.79 -2.26
N ASN A 36 -1.41 -8.62 -3.22
CA ASN A 36 -2.82 -8.86 -3.51
C ASN A 36 -3.55 -9.37 -2.27
N TYR A 37 -4.70 -8.76 -1.98
CA TYR A 37 -5.51 -9.06 -0.78
C TYR A 37 -4.74 -8.92 0.55
N GLY A 38 -3.58 -8.27 0.55
CA GLY A 38 -2.74 -8.13 1.72
C GLY A 38 -2.03 -9.43 2.16
N ILE A 39 -2.02 -10.48 1.32
CA ILE A 39 -1.60 -11.85 1.68
C ILE A 39 -0.22 -11.88 2.33
N VAL A 40 0.79 -11.21 1.76
CA VAL A 40 2.15 -11.22 2.32
C VAL A 40 2.21 -10.60 3.71
N TRP A 41 1.43 -9.55 3.95
CA TRP A 41 1.37 -8.87 5.25
C TRP A 41 0.61 -9.67 6.29
N ILE A 42 -0.48 -10.32 5.87
CA ILE A 42 -1.27 -11.24 6.70
C ILE A 42 -0.41 -12.46 7.08
N ALA A 43 0.29 -13.05 6.13
CA ALA A 43 1.19 -14.18 6.37
C ALA A 43 2.32 -13.81 7.35
N ALA A 44 2.93 -12.63 7.20
CA ALA A 44 3.93 -12.12 8.13
C ALA A 44 3.35 -11.94 9.55
N ALA A 45 2.13 -11.40 9.67
CA ALA A 45 1.47 -11.27 10.97
C ALA A 45 1.19 -12.63 11.63
N PHE A 46 0.68 -13.61 10.88
CA PHE A 46 0.48 -14.96 11.40
C PHE A 46 1.77 -15.66 11.79
N SER A 47 2.85 -15.45 11.04
CA SER A 47 4.18 -15.96 11.41
C SER A 47 4.63 -15.39 12.76
N LEU A 48 4.45 -14.11 13.00
CA LEU A 48 4.74 -13.48 14.29
C LEU A 48 3.85 -14.04 15.41
N ILE A 49 2.56 -14.25 15.15
CA ILE A 49 1.62 -14.85 16.12
C ILE A 49 2.08 -16.26 16.52
N ALA A 50 2.50 -17.08 15.56
CA ALA A 50 2.97 -18.44 15.79
C ALA A 50 4.28 -18.51 16.60
N MET A 51 5.12 -17.46 16.54
CA MET A 51 6.38 -17.38 17.30
C MET A 51 6.17 -17.13 18.81
N GLY A 52 4.98 -16.75 19.26
CA GLY A 52 4.65 -16.55 20.68
C GLY A 52 5.23 -15.28 21.31
N GLY A 53 5.03 -15.12 22.62
CA GLY A 53 5.56 -14.02 23.42
C GLY A 53 5.22 -12.62 22.88
N GLU A 54 6.17 -11.70 22.91
CA GLU A 54 6.01 -10.33 22.41
C GLU A 54 5.73 -10.27 20.90
N LYS A 55 6.26 -11.24 20.14
CA LYS A 55 6.01 -11.33 18.69
C LYS A 55 4.56 -11.64 18.39
N ARG A 56 3.90 -12.49 19.22
CA ARG A 56 2.45 -12.74 19.10
C ARG A 56 1.64 -11.45 19.22
N ARG A 57 1.96 -10.61 20.23
CA ARG A 57 1.31 -9.32 20.40
C ARG A 57 1.51 -8.42 19.17
N ALA A 58 2.73 -8.34 18.66
CA ALA A 58 3.03 -7.57 17.46
C ALA A 58 2.21 -8.04 16.25
N GLY A 59 2.11 -9.36 16.02
CA GLY A 59 1.31 -9.93 14.95
C GLY A 59 -0.19 -9.63 15.08
N LEU A 60 -0.74 -9.71 16.30
CA LEU A 60 -2.15 -9.37 16.56
C LEU A 60 -2.43 -7.89 16.28
N LEU A 61 -1.54 -6.98 16.72
CA LEU A 61 -1.65 -5.55 16.43
C LEU A 61 -1.53 -5.26 14.92
N MET A 62 -0.70 -6.01 14.21
CA MET A 62 -0.59 -5.94 12.76
C MET A 62 -1.90 -6.31 12.07
N ILE A 63 -2.55 -7.42 12.47
CA ILE A 63 -3.86 -7.82 11.92
C ILE A 63 -4.92 -6.74 12.21
N ALA A 64 -4.99 -6.25 13.44
CA ALA A 64 -5.93 -5.19 13.80
C ALA A 64 -5.71 -3.92 12.96
N SER A 65 -4.44 -3.55 12.72
CA SER A 65 -4.08 -2.40 11.88
C SER A 65 -4.53 -2.56 10.43
N LEU A 66 -4.35 -3.76 9.86
CA LEU A 66 -4.83 -4.11 8.53
C LEU A 66 -6.35 -4.05 8.43
N MET A 67 -7.08 -4.50 9.45
CA MET A 67 -8.54 -4.44 9.48
C MET A 67 -9.05 -3.00 9.51
N VAL A 68 -8.47 -2.14 10.36
CA VAL A 68 -8.84 -0.72 10.45
C VAL A 68 -8.56 0.00 9.13
N GLU A 69 -7.37 -0.22 8.56
CA GLU A 69 -6.99 0.36 7.27
C GLU A 69 -7.94 -0.08 6.15
N ALA A 70 -8.20 -1.39 6.03
CA ALA A 70 -9.06 -1.94 4.98
C ALA A 70 -10.49 -1.38 5.07
N SER A 71 -11.01 -1.22 6.28
CA SER A 71 -12.31 -0.60 6.51
C SER A 71 -12.32 0.87 6.09
N ALA A 72 -11.33 1.64 6.52
CA ALA A 72 -11.22 3.06 6.16
C ALA A 72 -11.08 3.26 4.64
N CYS A 73 -10.18 2.52 4.01
CA CYS A 73 -9.91 2.66 2.58
C CYS A 73 -11.08 2.19 1.71
N ASN A 74 -11.58 0.96 1.94
CA ASN A 74 -12.51 0.33 1.00
C ASN A 74 -13.98 0.68 1.25
N LEU A 75 -14.38 0.88 2.53
CA LEU A 75 -15.78 1.15 2.85
C LEU A 75 -16.10 2.65 2.90
N ILE A 76 -15.10 3.51 3.17
CA ILE A 76 -15.34 4.93 3.38
C ILE A 76 -14.71 5.77 2.26
N ILE A 77 -13.38 5.72 2.11
CA ILE A 77 -12.66 6.73 1.30
C ILE A 77 -12.84 6.46 -0.20
N LYS A 78 -12.63 5.23 -0.67
CA LYS A 78 -12.76 4.90 -2.10
C LYS A 78 -14.14 5.25 -2.66
N PRO A 79 -15.27 4.86 -2.05
CA PRO A 79 -16.59 5.19 -2.57
C PRO A 79 -16.92 6.68 -2.48
N SER A 80 -16.25 7.44 -1.59
CA SER A 80 -16.46 8.89 -1.46
C SER A 80 -15.69 9.69 -2.52
N VAL A 81 -14.45 9.30 -2.83
CA VAL A 81 -13.57 10.07 -3.74
C VAL A 81 -13.77 9.69 -5.21
N LYS A 82 -13.95 8.41 -5.51
CA LYS A 82 -14.25 7.87 -6.85
C LYS A 82 -13.23 8.28 -7.94
N ARG A 83 -11.95 8.41 -7.58
CA ARG A 83 -10.90 8.83 -8.53
C ARG A 83 -10.69 7.77 -9.61
N VAL A 84 -10.68 8.19 -10.88
CA VAL A 84 -10.35 7.34 -12.03
C VAL A 84 -8.87 6.99 -12.01
N ARG A 85 -8.51 5.78 -12.42
CA ARG A 85 -7.11 5.31 -12.44
C ARG A 85 -6.32 5.90 -13.61
N PRO A 86 -4.96 6.03 -13.48
CA PRO A 86 -4.12 6.58 -14.55
C PRO A 86 -4.26 5.84 -15.88
N ASN A 87 -4.26 4.51 -15.83
CA ASN A 87 -4.41 3.69 -17.05
C ASN A 87 -5.73 3.93 -17.77
N ASP A 88 -6.81 4.22 -17.03
CA ASP A 88 -8.13 4.48 -17.60
C ASP A 88 -8.24 5.91 -18.11
N ALA A 89 -7.71 6.87 -17.35
CA ALA A 89 -7.77 8.29 -17.69
C ALA A 89 -6.91 8.63 -18.94
N HIS A 90 -5.80 7.92 -19.13
CA HIS A 90 -4.85 8.19 -20.22
C HIS A 90 -4.81 7.11 -21.31
N GLY A 91 -5.68 6.08 -21.24
CA GLY A 91 -5.68 4.97 -22.21
C GLY A 91 -4.38 4.16 -22.23
N LEU A 92 -3.66 4.08 -21.09
CA LEU A 92 -2.35 3.42 -21.00
C LEU A 92 -2.49 1.90 -20.92
N VAL A 93 -1.56 1.21 -21.57
CA VAL A 93 -1.46 -0.26 -21.50
C VAL A 93 -0.76 -0.65 -20.21
N ILE A 94 -1.47 -1.38 -19.35
CA ILE A 94 -0.91 -1.93 -18.11
C ILE A 94 -0.53 -3.39 -18.27
N SER A 95 0.40 -3.81 -17.46
CA SER A 95 0.98 -5.17 -17.52
C SER A 95 0.36 -6.16 -16.54
N ILE A 96 -0.70 -5.78 -15.81
CA ILE A 96 -1.42 -6.61 -14.83
C ILE A 96 -2.91 -6.55 -15.13
N ASP A 97 -3.68 -7.45 -14.50
CA ASP A 97 -5.14 -7.42 -14.59
C ASP A 97 -5.67 -6.07 -14.12
N ARG A 98 -6.60 -5.52 -14.91
CA ARG A 98 -7.18 -4.20 -14.66
C ARG A 98 -7.98 -4.20 -13.36
N PRO A 99 -7.59 -3.41 -12.35
CA PRO A 99 -8.36 -3.32 -11.12
C PRO A 99 -9.75 -2.70 -11.41
N LYS A 100 -10.78 -3.23 -10.77
CA LYS A 100 -12.18 -2.82 -11.00
C LYS A 100 -12.67 -1.71 -10.06
N ASP A 101 -11.85 -1.34 -9.08
CA ASP A 101 -12.16 -0.34 -8.06
C ASP A 101 -11.50 1.02 -8.35
N TYR A 102 -11.82 2.02 -7.52
CA TYR A 102 -11.29 3.38 -7.66
C TYR A 102 -9.81 3.50 -7.29
N SER A 103 -9.14 4.53 -7.87
CA SER A 103 -7.70 4.76 -7.70
C SER A 103 -7.32 5.23 -6.30
N PHE A 104 -8.08 6.15 -5.72
CA PHE A 104 -7.72 6.81 -4.45
C PHE A 104 -8.47 6.21 -3.26
N PRO A 105 -7.77 5.91 -2.16
CA PRO A 105 -6.32 5.78 -2.02
C PRO A 105 -5.82 4.41 -2.51
N SER A 106 -4.47 4.23 -2.59
CA SER A 106 -3.88 2.94 -2.94
C SER A 106 -3.99 1.92 -1.79
N GLY A 107 -4.88 0.94 -1.94
CA GLY A 107 -5.09 -0.10 -0.92
C GLY A 107 -3.86 -0.99 -0.68
N HIS A 108 -3.11 -1.37 -1.74
CA HIS A 108 -1.87 -2.11 -1.58
C HIS A 108 -0.85 -1.35 -0.73
N THR A 109 -0.71 -0.05 -0.97
CA THR A 109 0.20 0.81 -0.20
C THR A 109 -0.30 0.98 1.24
N ALA A 110 -1.60 1.21 1.42
CA ALA A 110 -2.18 1.39 2.74
C ALA A 110 -2.01 0.15 3.61
N ALA A 111 -2.30 -1.05 3.08
CA ALA A 111 -2.08 -2.30 3.79
C ALA A 111 -0.60 -2.54 4.10
N ALA A 112 0.30 -2.27 3.16
CA ALA A 112 1.74 -2.41 3.35
C ALA A 112 2.25 -1.51 4.48
N PHE A 113 1.86 -0.24 4.49
CA PHE A 113 2.28 0.71 5.53
C PHE A 113 1.58 0.48 6.88
N ALA A 114 0.33 0.01 6.90
CA ALA A 114 -0.34 -0.39 8.14
C ALA A 114 0.40 -1.54 8.83
N ALA A 115 0.74 -2.59 8.09
CA ALA A 115 1.50 -3.72 8.61
C ALA A 115 2.91 -3.31 9.04
N ALA A 116 3.63 -2.61 8.17
CA ALA A 116 5.01 -2.22 8.41
C ALA A 116 5.17 -1.26 9.60
N TYR A 117 4.29 -0.26 9.70
CA TYR A 117 4.35 0.70 10.79
C TYR A 117 3.87 0.09 12.11
N SER A 118 2.88 -0.82 12.08
CA SER A 118 2.49 -1.59 13.28
C SER A 118 3.67 -2.42 13.81
N LEU A 119 4.42 -3.09 12.93
CA LEU A 119 5.63 -3.80 13.33
C LEU A 119 6.71 -2.85 13.84
N TYR A 120 6.88 -1.69 13.22
CA TYR A 120 7.84 -0.67 13.66
C TYR A 120 7.56 -0.16 15.08
N LEU A 121 6.30 0.04 15.42
CA LEU A 121 5.89 0.45 16.77
C LEU A 121 6.14 -0.65 17.81
N SER A 122 6.10 -1.92 17.40
CA SER A 122 6.40 -3.07 18.27
C SER A 122 7.91 -3.39 18.32
N ASN A 123 8.60 -3.34 17.19
CA ASN A 123 10.02 -3.63 17.03
C ASN A 123 10.61 -2.77 15.91
N LYS A 124 11.35 -1.73 16.28
CA LYS A 124 11.91 -0.75 15.34
C LYS A 124 12.79 -1.39 14.27
N ARG A 125 13.68 -2.32 14.66
CA ARG A 125 14.63 -2.93 13.73
C ARG A 125 13.93 -3.72 12.62
N SER A 126 13.01 -4.59 12.98
CA SER A 126 12.25 -5.38 12.00
C SER A 126 11.29 -4.50 11.20
N GLY A 127 10.67 -3.53 11.85
CA GLY A 127 9.72 -2.61 11.21
C GLY A 127 10.35 -1.71 10.15
N ILE A 128 11.61 -1.25 10.33
CA ILE A 128 12.32 -0.49 9.31
C ILE A 128 12.44 -1.27 8.01
N TRP A 129 12.84 -2.53 8.06
CA TRP A 129 12.96 -3.36 6.85
C TRP A 129 11.60 -3.59 6.17
N MET A 130 10.55 -3.77 6.97
CA MET A 130 9.20 -3.88 6.44
C MET A 130 8.69 -2.56 5.83
N LEU A 131 9.08 -1.39 6.38
CA LEU A 131 8.78 -0.08 5.78
C LEU A 131 9.47 0.11 4.42
N TYR A 132 10.72 -0.36 4.24
CA TYR A 132 11.34 -0.40 2.93
C TYR A 132 10.55 -1.27 1.95
N SER A 133 10.11 -2.45 2.38
CA SER A 133 9.26 -3.31 1.55
C SER A 133 7.92 -2.65 1.20
N ALA A 134 7.33 -1.91 2.13
CA ALA A 134 6.11 -1.13 1.90
C ALA A 134 6.33 0.02 0.90
N ALA A 135 7.48 0.68 0.94
CA ALA A 135 7.83 1.71 -0.03
C ALA A 135 8.00 1.11 -1.45
N VAL A 136 8.66 -0.03 -1.57
CA VAL A 136 8.79 -0.77 -2.84
C VAL A 136 7.41 -1.20 -3.36
N MET A 137 6.52 -1.66 -2.48
CA MET A 137 5.13 -1.94 -2.83
C MET A 137 4.43 -0.70 -3.40
N GLY A 138 4.52 0.44 -2.71
CA GLY A 138 3.94 1.70 -3.18
C GLY A 138 4.50 2.12 -4.54
N PHE A 139 5.81 2.07 -4.73
CA PHE A 139 6.46 2.35 -6.00
C PHE A 139 5.94 1.44 -7.12
N SER A 140 5.78 0.15 -6.85
CA SER A 140 5.27 -0.80 -7.84
C SER A 140 3.90 -0.39 -8.41
N ARG A 141 3.06 0.26 -7.59
CA ARG A 141 1.70 0.66 -8.02
C ARG A 141 1.73 1.87 -8.97
N VAL A 142 2.66 2.80 -8.76
CA VAL A 142 2.89 3.93 -9.68
C VAL A 142 3.55 3.43 -10.96
N TYR A 143 4.59 2.60 -10.83
CA TYR A 143 5.31 2.01 -11.95
C TYR A 143 4.38 1.21 -12.90
N LEU A 144 3.45 0.45 -12.34
CA LEU A 144 2.47 -0.33 -13.10
C LEU A 144 1.30 0.52 -13.63
N LEU A 145 1.32 1.84 -13.46
CA LEU A 145 0.35 2.81 -13.96
C LEU A 145 -1.09 2.58 -13.47
N VAL A 146 -1.24 1.98 -12.29
CA VAL A 146 -2.57 1.70 -11.69
C VAL A 146 -2.94 2.64 -10.56
N HIS A 147 -1.98 3.42 -10.05
CA HIS A 147 -2.19 4.47 -9.05
C HIS A 147 -1.32 5.68 -9.35
N TYR A 148 -1.82 6.86 -9.04
CA TYR A 148 -1.03 8.09 -9.03
C TYR A 148 -0.11 8.16 -7.81
N PRO A 149 1.00 8.94 -7.87
CA PRO A 149 1.85 9.20 -6.71
C PRO A 149 1.08 9.63 -5.46
N MET A 150 0.12 10.53 -5.60
CA MET A 150 -0.68 11.01 -4.47
C MET A 150 -1.63 9.96 -3.88
N ASP A 151 -2.09 8.98 -4.68
CA ASP A 151 -2.85 7.84 -4.15
C ASP A 151 -1.97 6.96 -3.24
N VAL A 152 -0.69 6.82 -3.61
CA VAL A 152 0.31 6.06 -2.85
C VAL A 152 0.68 6.79 -1.56
N VAL A 153 0.93 8.10 -1.62
CA VAL A 153 1.22 8.92 -0.43
C VAL A 153 0.03 8.88 0.55
N ALA A 154 -1.18 9.10 0.06
CA ALA A 154 -2.39 9.03 0.88
C ALA A 154 -2.58 7.62 1.50
N GLY A 155 -2.36 6.56 0.71
CA GLY A 155 -2.38 5.19 1.22
C GLY A 155 -1.38 4.97 2.35
N ALA A 156 -0.13 5.41 2.18
CA ALA A 156 0.89 5.30 3.21
C ALA A 156 0.49 6.03 4.51
N VAL A 157 -0.01 7.25 4.40
CA VAL A 157 -0.47 8.03 5.56
C VAL A 157 -1.63 7.34 6.27
N ILE A 158 -2.64 6.87 5.52
CA ILE A 158 -3.80 6.16 6.10
C ILE A 158 -3.34 4.88 6.80
N GLY A 159 -2.46 4.10 6.18
CA GLY A 159 -1.91 2.89 6.79
C GLY A 159 -1.17 3.18 8.11
N MET A 160 -0.29 4.18 8.13
CA MET A 160 0.42 4.57 9.35
C MET A 160 -0.51 5.11 10.44
N LEU A 161 -1.52 5.91 10.09
CA LEU A 161 -2.51 6.40 11.04
C LEU A 161 -3.34 5.27 11.63
N SER A 162 -3.74 4.28 10.83
CA SER A 162 -4.47 3.09 11.29
C SER A 162 -3.66 2.30 12.32
N ALA A 163 -2.37 2.06 12.04
CA ALA A 163 -1.47 1.38 12.96
C ALA A 163 -1.26 2.19 14.25
N GLY A 164 -1.03 3.49 14.15
CA GLY A 164 -0.89 4.38 15.31
C GLY A 164 -2.14 4.39 16.20
N PHE A 165 -3.33 4.41 15.58
CA PHE A 165 -4.60 4.33 16.30
C PHE A 165 -4.74 3.02 17.09
N VAL A 166 -4.46 1.87 16.44
CA VAL A 166 -4.55 0.55 17.08
C VAL A 166 -3.57 0.45 18.27
N HIS A 167 -2.30 0.84 18.07
CA HIS A 167 -1.30 0.80 19.13
C HIS A 167 -1.66 1.69 20.32
N ARG A 168 -2.15 2.91 20.07
CA ARG A 168 -2.60 3.83 21.13
C ARG A 168 -3.75 3.26 21.96
N LYS A 169 -4.68 2.55 21.31
CA LYS A 169 -5.81 1.91 22.00
C LYS A 169 -5.38 0.69 22.80
N SER A 170 -4.38 -0.08 22.35
CA SER A 170 -3.89 -1.28 23.04
C SER A 170 -2.95 -0.98 24.22
N SER A 171 -2.52 0.28 24.37
CA SER A 171 -1.65 0.74 25.46
C SER A 171 -2.43 1.32 26.66
N LYS A 172 -3.76 1.38 26.53
CA LYS A 172 -4.70 1.74 27.60
C LYS A 172 -5.33 0.51 28.20
#